data_f1c4db4aaaeb1b96e511bc8d748f990a
#
_entry.id   f1c4db4aaaeb1b96e511bc8d748f990a
#
_cell.length_a   1.000
_cell.length_b   1.000
_cell.length_c   1.000
_cell.angle_alpha   90.00
_cell.angle_beta   90.00
_cell.angle_gamma   90.00
#
_symmetry.space_group_name_H-M   'P 1'
#
loop_
_entity.id
_entity.type
_entity.pdbx_description
1 polymer ?
#
loop_
_entity_poly.entity_id
_entity_poly.type
_entity_poly.pdbx_seq_one_letter_code
_entity_poly.pdbx_strand_id
1 'polypeptide(L)'
;MSQLTICLIIFLLTLVGFAVGSKYVSITIISLISMMLMMLTGCLDTQTALGCFSNSSAILMASMFIVAAGLNKTQMVNKVSAFICRISKGSFTKVLAGYVLLTFILAQFIPSAVVVFSIVFPLGLSVCKEMKISPSKMMFSLGITSIGTVITLPLSSAIQEFARIEGFLEAYEYTQYNMKVTDITFAKFPVAIVIMLLAIFVLPKFAPDYPMDIDESAISKGSSTEAAVLDPVREVIGYLTFVLVLIGMIFSSKIGLANWQITLIGALVIMASGILKKDEAIKSMNLSMVLLYIGALGIGNALSATGAADLIGNWLSSIVAGLNNNYLAGLLLFIVPFVLTQFMLNLGVYSIFVPLYIMLCKSMGANPIGPIMLCMIACMTAFFTPLATPAVPVMMGAGKYSVKDLAKMGWVPFIVITLVSVGWIMTVYPIF
;
A
#
# COMPACT_ATOMS: atom_id res chain seq x y z
N MET A 1 4.63 -35.22 -17.05
CA MET A 1 4.53 -34.55 -15.73
C MET A 1 3.04 -34.30 -15.47
N SER A 2 2.59 -34.39 -14.22
CA SER A 2 1.20 -34.03 -13.91
C SER A 2 1.01 -32.51 -14.05
N GLN A 3 -0.21 -32.05 -14.31
CA GLN A 3 -0.55 -30.62 -14.38
C GLN A 3 -0.20 -29.93 -13.07
N LEU A 4 -0.42 -30.57 -11.92
CA LEU A 4 -0.02 -30.11 -10.61
C LEU A 4 1.48 -29.82 -10.53
N THR A 5 2.33 -30.75 -11.00
CA THR A 5 3.80 -30.57 -10.96
C THR A 5 4.25 -29.43 -11.86
N ILE A 6 3.67 -29.30 -13.05
CA ILE A 6 3.98 -28.21 -14.00
C ILE A 6 3.57 -26.86 -13.38
N CYS A 7 2.36 -26.79 -12.80
CA CYS A 7 1.85 -25.58 -12.15
C CYS A 7 2.75 -25.15 -10.99
N LEU A 8 3.19 -26.07 -10.12
CA LEU A 8 4.11 -25.78 -9.02
C LEU A 8 5.47 -25.26 -9.52
N ILE A 9 6.02 -25.84 -10.58
CA ILE A 9 7.30 -25.39 -11.17
C ILE A 9 7.13 -23.95 -11.69
N ILE A 10 6.07 -23.65 -12.46
CA ILE A 10 5.82 -22.30 -12.99
C ILE A 10 5.62 -21.33 -11.82
N PHE A 11 4.89 -21.72 -10.78
CA PHE A 11 4.68 -20.90 -9.60
C PHE A 11 6.01 -20.60 -8.88
N LEU A 12 6.87 -21.58 -8.64
CA LEU A 12 8.19 -21.38 -8.04
C LEU A 12 9.07 -20.47 -8.90
N LEU A 13 9.07 -20.64 -10.22
CA LEU A 13 9.78 -19.75 -11.15
C LEU A 13 9.22 -18.32 -11.08
N THR A 14 7.91 -18.17 -10.91
CA THR A 14 7.27 -16.85 -10.70
C THR A 14 7.76 -16.19 -9.41
N LEU A 15 7.82 -16.93 -8.30
CA LEU A 15 8.34 -16.43 -7.03
C LEU A 15 9.80 -15.99 -7.15
N VAL A 16 10.64 -16.82 -7.80
CA VAL A 16 12.04 -16.46 -8.09
C VAL A 16 12.11 -15.24 -9.00
N GLY A 17 11.25 -15.16 -10.01
CA GLY A 17 11.11 -14.02 -10.90
C GLY A 17 10.76 -12.73 -10.14
N PHE A 18 9.82 -12.78 -9.21
CA PHE A 18 9.49 -11.63 -8.35
C PHE A 18 10.65 -11.24 -7.44
N ALA A 19 11.38 -12.23 -6.89
CA ALA A 19 12.48 -11.99 -5.97
C ALA A 19 13.73 -11.43 -6.66
N VAL A 20 14.18 -12.06 -7.73
CA VAL A 20 15.47 -11.77 -8.38
C VAL A 20 15.26 -11.09 -9.73
N GLY A 21 14.29 -11.54 -10.51
CA GLY A 21 14.00 -11.06 -11.85
C GLY A 21 13.47 -9.63 -11.90
N SER A 22 12.89 -9.15 -10.81
CA SER A 22 12.32 -7.79 -10.70
C SER A 22 13.37 -6.67 -10.91
N LYS A 23 14.65 -6.98 -10.81
CA LYS A 23 15.75 -6.07 -11.14
C LYS A 23 15.91 -5.83 -12.65
N TYR A 24 15.46 -6.76 -13.48
CA TYR A 24 15.65 -6.74 -14.93
C TYR A 24 14.34 -6.58 -15.70
N VAL A 25 13.27 -7.17 -15.18
CA VAL A 25 11.94 -7.21 -15.81
C VAL A 25 10.89 -6.79 -14.78
N SER A 26 9.93 -5.95 -15.19
CA SER A 26 8.82 -5.53 -14.33
C SER A 26 8.07 -6.75 -13.77
N ILE A 27 7.72 -6.72 -12.48
CA ILE A 27 6.90 -7.78 -11.83
C ILE A 27 5.56 -7.99 -12.54
N THR A 28 5.02 -6.95 -13.17
CA THR A 28 3.82 -7.02 -14.01
C THR A 28 4.02 -7.93 -15.21
N ILE A 29 5.15 -7.79 -15.91
CA ILE A 29 5.49 -8.64 -17.06
C ILE A 29 5.71 -10.07 -16.60
N ILE A 30 6.41 -10.27 -15.49
CA ILE A 30 6.63 -11.62 -14.92
C ILE A 30 5.30 -12.30 -14.61
N SER A 31 4.35 -11.59 -13.97
CA SER A 31 3.04 -12.18 -13.63
C SER A 31 2.23 -12.57 -14.87
N LEU A 32 2.24 -11.73 -15.93
CA LEU A 32 1.56 -12.01 -17.18
C LEU A 32 2.22 -13.17 -17.95
N ILE A 33 3.55 -13.24 -17.99
CA ILE A 33 4.29 -14.37 -18.58
C ILE A 33 3.92 -15.65 -17.82
N SER A 34 3.91 -15.63 -16.51
CA SER A 34 3.56 -16.81 -15.70
C SER A 34 2.12 -17.29 -15.97
N MET A 35 1.16 -16.37 -16.01
CA MET A 35 -0.23 -16.69 -16.38
C MET A 35 -0.31 -17.29 -17.79
N MET A 36 0.42 -16.71 -18.76
CA MET A 36 0.46 -17.24 -20.13
C MET A 36 1.09 -18.63 -20.19
N LEU A 37 2.19 -18.88 -19.46
CA LEU A 37 2.79 -20.21 -19.37
C LEU A 37 1.83 -21.23 -18.75
N MET A 38 1.10 -20.86 -17.69
CA MET A 38 0.08 -21.72 -17.08
C MET A 38 -1.05 -22.05 -18.05
N MET A 39 -1.47 -21.09 -18.89
CA MET A 39 -2.45 -21.33 -19.95
C MET A 39 -1.91 -22.25 -21.03
N LEU A 40 -0.72 -22.01 -21.56
CA LEU A 40 -0.10 -22.82 -22.62
C LEU A 40 0.20 -24.25 -22.18
N THR A 41 0.43 -24.46 -20.89
CA THR A 41 0.69 -25.81 -20.33
C THR A 41 -0.59 -26.54 -19.89
N GLY A 42 -1.76 -25.92 -20.06
CA GLY A 42 -3.06 -26.50 -19.71
C GLY A 42 -3.38 -26.49 -18.21
N CYS A 43 -2.58 -25.77 -17.40
CA CYS A 43 -2.88 -25.56 -15.97
C CYS A 43 -4.01 -24.55 -15.75
N LEU A 44 -4.25 -23.66 -16.72
CA LEU A 44 -5.30 -22.65 -16.72
C LEU A 44 -6.05 -22.72 -18.06
N ASP A 45 -7.36 -22.82 -18.03
CA ASP A 45 -8.15 -22.78 -19.27
C ASP A 45 -8.22 -21.35 -19.84
N THR A 46 -8.40 -21.27 -21.16
CA THR A 46 -8.40 -19.99 -21.89
C THR A 46 -9.54 -19.07 -21.47
N GLN A 47 -10.72 -19.61 -21.16
CA GLN A 47 -11.88 -18.79 -20.78
C GLN A 47 -11.67 -18.15 -19.41
N THR A 48 -11.16 -18.89 -18.43
CA THR A 48 -10.78 -18.37 -17.11
C THR A 48 -9.66 -17.34 -17.23
N ALA A 49 -8.66 -17.59 -18.07
CA ALA A 49 -7.58 -16.63 -18.32
C ALA A 49 -8.10 -15.30 -18.87
N LEU A 50 -9.00 -15.35 -19.87
CA LEU A 50 -9.65 -14.14 -20.41
C LEU A 50 -10.58 -13.48 -19.39
N GLY A 51 -11.27 -14.28 -18.56
CA GLY A 51 -12.12 -13.79 -17.46
C GLY A 51 -11.37 -12.92 -16.46
N CYS A 52 -10.07 -13.16 -16.23
CA CYS A 52 -9.26 -12.33 -15.35
C CYS A 52 -9.18 -10.87 -15.83
N PHE A 53 -9.21 -10.61 -17.14
CA PHE A 53 -9.18 -9.24 -17.70
C PHE A 53 -10.52 -8.50 -17.53
N SER A 54 -11.63 -9.22 -17.37
CA SER A 54 -12.97 -8.66 -17.11
C SER A 54 -13.39 -8.76 -15.64
N ASN A 55 -12.45 -9.06 -14.74
CA ASN A 55 -12.72 -9.16 -13.31
C ASN A 55 -13.19 -7.81 -12.72
N SER A 56 -14.24 -7.86 -11.90
CA SER A 56 -14.87 -6.69 -11.28
C SER A 56 -13.90 -5.86 -10.43
N SER A 57 -12.98 -6.52 -9.71
CA SER A 57 -11.99 -5.84 -8.87
C SER A 57 -10.91 -5.13 -9.70
N ALA A 58 -10.55 -5.67 -10.88
CA ALA A 58 -9.63 -4.99 -11.81
C ALA A 58 -10.26 -3.70 -12.35
N ILE A 59 -11.57 -3.73 -12.69
CA ILE A 59 -12.33 -2.55 -13.13
C ILE A 59 -12.43 -1.53 -12.00
N LEU A 60 -12.74 -1.98 -10.76
CA LEU A 60 -12.80 -1.13 -9.58
C LEU A 60 -11.47 -0.42 -9.34
N MET A 61 -10.36 -1.16 -9.37
CA MET A 61 -9.01 -0.57 -9.19
C MET A 61 -8.72 0.50 -10.23
N ALA A 62 -8.89 0.19 -11.52
CA ALA A 62 -8.64 1.14 -12.61
C ALA A 62 -9.49 2.41 -12.47
N SER A 63 -10.78 2.25 -12.18
CA SER A 63 -11.73 3.36 -12.00
C SER A 63 -11.38 4.21 -10.78
N MET A 64 -11.00 3.58 -9.67
CA MET A 64 -10.65 4.32 -8.45
C MET A 64 -9.35 5.12 -8.60
N PHE A 65 -8.39 4.64 -9.39
CA PHE A 65 -7.21 5.43 -9.75
C PHE A 65 -7.58 6.72 -10.47
N ILE A 66 -8.57 6.70 -11.38
CA ILE A 66 -9.06 7.89 -12.08
C ILE A 66 -9.75 8.85 -11.10
N VAL A 67 -10.62 8.33 -10.22
CA VAL A 67 -11.31 9.15 -9.20
C VAL A 67 -10.30 9.83 -8.27
N ALA A 68 -9.29 9.09 -7.81
CA ALA A 68 -8.22 9.61 -6.97
C ALA A 68 -7.38 10.68 -7.68
N ALA A 69 -7.05 10.46 -8.95
CA ALA A 69 -6.30 11.44 -9.76
C ALA A 69 -7.14 12.72 -10.00
N GLY A 70 -8.45 12.59 -10.17
CA GLY A 70 -9.36 13.73 -10.23
C GLY A 70 -9.34 14.57 -8.96
N LEU A 71 -9.37 13.92 -7.79
CA LEU A 71 -9.25 14.61 -6.52
C LEU A 71 -7.88 15.32 -6.35
N ASN A 72 -6.80 14.66 -6.75
CA ASN A 72 -5.44 15.21 -6.66
C ASN A 72 -5.24 16.45 -7.57
N LYS A 73 -6.08 16.65 -8.58
CA LYS A 73 -6.11 17.88 -9.39
C LYS A 73 -6.76 19.06 -8.67
N THR A 74 -7.53 18.81 -7.60
CA THR A 74 -8.19 19.87 -6.83
C THR A 74 -7.21 20.54 -5.86
N GLN A 75 -7.60 21.70 -5.32
CA GLN A 75 -6.81 22.45 -4.32
C GLN A 75 -6.84 21.84 -2.91
N MET A 76 -7.40 20.63 -2.73
CA MET A 76 -7.56 20.00 -1.42
C MET A 76 -6.24 19.87 -0.67
N VAL A 77 -5.20 19.34 -1.35
CA VAL A 77 -3.87 19.15 -0.78
C VAL A 77 -3.28 20.49 -0.31
N ASN A 78 -3.37 21.53 -1.15
CA ASN A 78 -2.84 22.86 -0.86
C ASN A 78 -3.58 23.52 0.32
N LYS A 79 -4.91 23.41 0.37
CA LYS A 79 -5.74 23.97 1.45
C LYS A 79 -5.43 23.30 2.79
N VAL A 80 -5.30 21.97 2.81
CA VAL A 80 -4.93 21.23 4.03
C VAL A 80 -3.51 21.60 4.49
N SER A 81 -2.55 21.67 3.57
CA SER A 81 -1.17 22.09 3.87
C SER A 81 -1.11 23.49 4.47
N ALA A 82 -1.77 24.46 3.84
CA ALA A 82 -1.83 25.84 4.31
C ALA A 82 -2.47 25.97 5.71
N PHE A 83 -3.52 25.20 5.97
CA PHE A 83 -4.19 25.18 7.28
C PHE A 83 -3.26 24.70 8.40
N ILE A 84 -2.51 23.60 8.15
CA ILE A 84 -1.59 23.02 9.14
C ILE A 84 -0.38 23.94 9.39
N CYS A 85 0.21 24.52 8.33
CA CYS A 85 1.29 25.49 8.48
C CYS A 85 0.88 26.69 9.34
N ARG A 86 -0.37 27.13 9.22
CA ARG A 86 -0.89 28.27 10.00
C ARG A 86 -1.03 27.98 11.50
N ILE A 87 -1.32 26.74 11.87
CA ILE A 87 -1.53 26.33 13.29
C ILE A 87 -0.21 26.01 14.00
N SER A 88 0.84 25.62 13.29
CA SER A 88 2.09 25.08 13.85
C SER A 88 3.09 26.11 14.36
N LYS A 89 2.70 27.33 14.72
CA LYS A 89 3.61 28.33 15.30
C LYS A 89 4.02 27.92 16.73
N GLY A 90 5.32 27.62 16.97
CA GLY A 90 5.81 27.33 18.32
C GLY A 90 7.00 26.39 18.41
N SER A 91 7.03 25.53 19.43
CA SER A 91 8.12 24.60 19.70
C SER A 91 8.30 23.56 18.58
N PHE A 92 9.53 23.06 18.43
CA PHE A 92 9.88 22.04 17.43
C PHE A 92 8.91 20.84 17.46
N THR A 93 8.57 20.34 18.65
CA THR A 93 7.63 19.20 18.78
C THR A 93 6.24 19.54 18.23
N LYS A 94 5.74 20.76 18.41
CA LYS A 94 4.44 21.19 17.87
C LYS A 94 4.48 21.29 16.34
N VAL A 95 5.56 21.85 15.81
CA VAL A 95 5.79 21.93 14.37
C VAL A 95 5.89 20.55 13.77
N LEU A 96 6.71 19.66 14.36
CA LEU A 96 6.84 18.27 13.90
C LEU A 96 5.50 17.54 13.96
N ALA A 97 4.71 17.71 15.03
CA ALA A 97 3.37 17.11 15.12
C ALA A 97 2.45 17.59 14.00
N GLY A 98 2.46 18.88 13.67
CA GLY A 98 1.71 19.42 12.53
C GLY A 98 2.12 18.81 11.21
N TYR A 99 3.42 18.64 10.94
CA TYR A 99 3.93 18.03 9.71
C TYR A 99 3.71 16.51 9.66
N VAL A 100 3.79 15.80 10.78
CA VAL A 100 3.42 14.38 10.88
C VAL A 100 1.93 14.21 10.58
N LEU A 101 1.07 15.07 11.13
CA LEU A 101 -0.36 15.04 10.84
C LEU A 101 -0.65 15.37 9.35
N LEU A 102 0.03 16.37 8.78
CA LEU A 102 -0.04 16.68 7.36
C LEU A 102 0.35 15.47 6.52
N THR A 103 1.48 14.85 6.84
CA THR A 103 1.98 13.66 6.13
C THR A 103 0.96 12.52 6.22
N PHE A 104 0.39 12.28 7.40
CA PHE A 104 -0.67 11.28 7.58
C PHE A 104 -1.88 11.58 6.70
N ILE A 105 -2.38 12.82 6.71
CA ILE A 105 -3.55 13.20 5.91
C ILE A 105 -3.27 13.02 4.41
N LEU A 106 -2.13 13.51 3.91
CA LEU A 106 -1.73 13.36 2.52
C LEU A 106 -1.61 11.88 2.10
N ALA A 107 -1.09 11.03 2.98
CA ALA A 107 -0.95 9.60 2.74
C ALA A 107 -2.28 8.86 2.58
N GLN A 108 -3.41 9.44 3.01
CA GLN A 108 -4.73 8.85 2.78
C GLN A 108 -5.27 9.12 1.37
N PHE A 109 -4.84 10.21 0.75
CA PHE A 109 -5.30 10.61 -0.59
C PHE A 109 -4.32 10.19 -1.69
N ILE A 110 -3.03 10.14 -1.37
CA ILE A 110 -1.95 9.82 -2.32
C ILE A 110 -1.41 8.43 -2.01
N PRO A 111 -1.67 7.41 -2.87
CA PRO A 111 -1.29 6.02 -2.61
C PRO A 111 0.21 5.76 -2.89
N SER A 112 1.07 6.72 -2.61
CA SER A 112 2.50 6.64 -2.87
C SER A 112 3.30 7.35 -1.79
N ALA A 113 3.98 6.60 -0.95
CA ALA A 113 4.80 7.13 0.13
C ALA A 113 5.89 8.10 -0.38
N VAL A 114 6.51 7.81 -1.53
CA VAL A 114 7.54 8.68 -2.10
C VAL A 114 6.96 10.02 -2.56
N VAL A 115 5.77 10.02 -3.14
CA VAL A 115 5.10 11.27 -3.58
C VAL A 115 4.70 12.10 -2.37
N VAL A 116 4.09 11.47 -1.36
CA VAL A 116 3.75 12.16 -0.10
C VAL A 116 4.98 12.78 0.53
N PHE A 117 6.06 12.01 0.66
CA PHE A 117 7.30 12.52 1.24
C PHE A 117 7.90 13.65 0.39
N SER A 118 7.88 13.53 -0.95
CA SER A 118 8.39 14.55 -1.87
C SER A 118 7.63 15.89 -1.79
N ILE A 119 6.37 15.87 -1.38
CA ILE A 119 5.58 17.08 -1.11
C ILE A 119 5.97 17.70 0.24
N VAL A 120 6.13 16.86 1.27
CA VAL A 120 6.28 17.34 2.65
C VAL A 120 7.72 17.71 2.98
N PHE A 121 8.73 17.02 2.41
CA PHE A 121 10.11 17.26 2.80
C PHE A 121 10.63 18.67 2.47
N PRO A 122 10.32 19.32 1.31
CA PRO A 122 10.78 20.68 1.06
C PRO A 122 10.17 21.70 2.03
N LEU A 123 8.89 21.49 2.40
CA LEU A 123 8.23 22.31 3.42
C LEU A 123 8.90 22.12 4.77
N GLY A 124 9.23 20.88 5.15
CA GLY A 124 9.99 20.56 6.34
C GLY A 124 11.40 21.19 6.35
N LEU A 125 12.11 21.18 5.20
CA LEU A 125 13.41 21.84 5.06
C LEU A 125 13.32 23.35 5.28
N SER A 126 12.31 24.01 4.71
CA SER A 126 12.06 25.46 4.94
C SER A 126 11.89 25.78 6.41
N VAL A 127 11.10 24.98 7.11
CA VAL A 127 10.88 25.16 8.56
C VAL A 127 12.14 24.86 9.38
N CYS A 128 12.90 23.82 9.02
CA CYS A 128 14.18 23.55 9.66
C CYS A 128 15.14 24.73 9.53
N LYS A 129 15.19 25.38 8.36
CA LYS A 129 16.00 26.61 8.13
C LYS A 129 15.52 27.76 9.00
N GLU A 130 14.22 28.01 9.06
CA GLU A 130 13.63 29.07 9.89
C GLU A 130 13.89 28.88 11.39
N MET A 131 13.75 27.64 11.87
CA MET A 131 13.96 27.27 13.26
C MET A 131 15.43 27.03 13.64
N LYS A 132 16.35 27.04 12.68
CA LYS A 132 17.78 26.70 12.87
C LYS A 132 17.99 25.29 13.45
N ILE A 133 17.22 24.32 13.01
CA ILE A 133 17.27 22.92 13.44
C ILE A 133 17.75 22.05 12.28
N SER A 134 18.59 21.06 12.58
CA SER A 134 19.07 20.12 11.57
C SER A 134 17.91 19.35 10.90
N PRO A 135 17.85 19.25 9.55
CA PRO A 135 16.88 18.44 8.83
C PRO A 135 16.86 16.96 9.29
N SER A 136 18.01 16.44 9.71
CA SER A 136 18.12 15.07 10.21
C SER A 136 17.23 14.79 11.44
N LYS A 137 16.85 15.81 12.22
CA LYS A 137 15.91 15.64 13.36
C LYS A 137 14.46 15.43 12.93
N MET A 138 14.11 15.77 11.69
CA MET A 138 12.72 15.78 11.22
C MET A 138 12.46 14.78 10.09
N MET A 139 13.39 14.62 9.14
CA MET A 139 13.14 13.90 7.89
C MET A 139 12.83 12.42 8.09
N PHE A 140 13.46 11.75 9.05
CA PHE A 140 13.15 10.33 9.34
C PHE A 140 11.74 10.16 9.90
N SER A 141 11.29 11.07 10.77
CA SER A 141 9.92 11.07 11.29
C SER A 141 8.87 11.23 10.18
N LEU A 142 9.09 12.16 9.24
CA LEU A 142 8.20 12.37 8.11
C LEU A 142 8.25 11.18 7.14
N GLY A 143 9.43 10.63 6.89
CA GLY A 143 9.62 9.47 6.03
C GLY A 143 8.90 8.23 6.54
N ILE A 144 9.08 7.85 7.80
CA ILE A 144 8.36 6.72 8.41
C ILE A 144 6.84 6.95 8.41
N THR A 145 6.40 8.17 8.69
CA THR A 145 4.97 8.49 8.63
C THR A 145 4.44 8.30 7.20
N SER A 146 5.14 8.82 6.19
CA SER A 146 4.71 8.67 4.79
C SER A 146 4.69 7.22 4.32
N ILE A 147 5.60 6.36 4.82
CA ILE A 147 5.69 4.94 4.44
C ILE A 147 4.63 4.13 5.21
N GLY A 148 4.57 4.27 6.52
CA GLY A 148 3.79 3.41 7.39
C GLY A 148 2.31 3.73 7.48
N THR A 149 1.89 4.96 7.15
CA THR A 149 0.49 5.39 7.32
C THR A 149 -0.33 5.44 6.04
N VAL A 150 0.23 5.10 4.87
CA VAL A 150 -0.58 4.91 3.64
C VAL A 150 -1.61 3.80 3.85
N ILE A 151 -2.72 3.83 3.15
CA ILE A 151 -3.75 2.76 3.20
C ILE A 151 -4.29 2.57 4.64
N THR A 152 -4.57 3.62 5.39
CA THR A 152 -5.11 3.50 6.77
C THR A 152 -6.59 3.82 6.83
N LEU A 153 -7.03 4.94 6.27
CA LEU A 153 -8.44 5.32 6.27
C LEU A 153 -9.17 4.75 5.04
N PRO A 154 -10.49 4.53 5.09
CA PRO A 154 -11.27 3.96 4.00
C PRO A 154 -11.44 4.97 2.85
N LEU A 155 -10.31 5.47 2.36
CA LEU A 155 -10.21 6.41 1.25
C LEU A 155 -9.59 5.72 0.04
N SER A 156 -9.16 6.50 -0.95
CA SER A 156 -8.76 6.01 -2.27
C SER A 156 -7.83 4.80 -2.26
N SER A 157 -6.75 4.83 -1.49
CA SER A 157 -5.76 3.75 -1.46
C SER A 157 -6.23 2.48 -0.74
N ALA A 158 -7.00 2.64 0.34
CA ALA A 158 -7.54 1.49 1.07
C ALA A 158 -8.64 0.77 0.27
N ILE A 159 -9.41 1.51 -0.54
CA ILE A 159 -10.43 0.92 -1.41
C ILE A 159 -9.79 0.11 -2.54
N GLN A 160 -8.71 0.61 -3.13
CA GLN A 160 -7.95 -0.13 -4.15
C GLN A 160 -7.36 -1.43 -3.57
N GLU A 161 -6.85 -1.34 -2.34
CA GLU A 161 -6.30 -2.49 -1.64
C GLU A 161 -7.38 -3.51 -1.27
N PHE A 162 -8.52 -3.05 -0.78
CA PHE A 162 -9.69 -3.87 -0.53
C PHE A 162 -10.10 -4.67 -1.78
N ALA A 163 -10.25 -3.97 -2.93
CA ALA A 163 -10.59 -4.63 -4.19
C ALA A 163 -9.56 -5.71 -4.60
N ARG A 164 -8.28 -5.43 -4.38
CA ARG A 164 -7.21 -6.38 -4.68
C ARG A 164 -7.29 -7.63 -3.80
N ILE A 165 -7.55 -7.46 -2.50
CA ILE A 165 -7.68 -8.58 -1.56
C ILE A 165 -8.93 -9.41 -1.89
N GLU A 166 -10.07 -8.77 -2.13
CA GLU A 166 -11.30 -9.48 -2.52
C GLU A 166 -11.09 -10.33 -3.78
N GLY A 167 -10.43 -9.77 -4.80
CA GLY A 167 -10.17 -10.54 -6.00
C GLY A 167 -9.18 -11.69 -5.80
N PHE A 168 -8.22 -11.59 -4.87
CA PHE A 168 -7.42 -12.75 -4.49
C PHE A 168 -8.28 -13.80 -3.76
N LEU A 169 -9.16 -13.41 -2.85
CA LEU A 169 -10.06 -14.35 -2.17
C LEU A 169 -10.98 -15.07 -3.17
N GLU A 170 -11.49 -14.37 -4.19
CA GLU A 170 -12.25 -14.97 -5.28
C GLU A 170 -11.41 -15.96 -6.10
N ALA A 171 -10.19 -15.58 -6.51
CA ALA A 171 -9.30 -16.43 -7.32
C ALA A 171 -8.91 -17.73 -6.61
N TYR A 172 -8.78 -17.69 -5.29
CA TYR A 172 -8.47 -18.88 -4.48
C TYR A 172 -9.72 -19.58 -3.94
N GLU A 173 -10.93 -19.19 -4.41
CA GLU A 173 -12.22 -19.76 -3.99
C GLU A 173 -12.39 -19.79 -2.47
N TYR A 174 -12.00 -18.70 -1.79
CA TYR A 174 -12.09 -18.59 -0.34
C TYR A 174 -12.90 -17.36 0.07
N THR A 175 -14.18 -17.34 -0.32
CA THR A 175 -15.10 -16.20 -0.18
C THR A 175 -16.01 -16.29 1.05
N GLN A 176 -15.82 -17.29 1.92
CA GLN A 176 -16.64 -17.44 3.13
C GLN A 176 -16.44 -16.32 4.15
N TYR A 177 -15.31 -15.63 4.10
CA TYR A 177 -14.99 -14.48 4.94
C TYR A 177 -15.16 -13.19 4.14
N ASN A 178 -16.28 -12.51 4.32
CA ASN A 178 -16.57 -11.24 3.66
C ASN A 178 -15.76 -10.12 4.30
N MET A 179 -14.72 -9.67 3.62
CA MET A 179 -13.97 -8.49 4.01
C MET A 179 -14.79 -7.21 3.79
N LYS A 180 -14.66 -6.23 4.67
CA LYS A 180 -15.22 -4.89 4.51
C LYS A 180 -14.10 -3.89 4.26
N VAL A 181 -14.40 -2.82 3.53
CA VAL A 181 -13.43 -1.71 3.34
C VAL A 181 -12.92 -1.17 4.69
N THR A 182 -13.78 -1.20 5.71
CA THR A 182 -13.44 -0.74 7.06
C THR A 182 -12.49 -1.66 7.81
N ASP A 183 -12.34 -2.93 7.42
CA ASP A 183 -11.44 -3.88 8.10
C ASP A 183 -9.98 -3.47 7.98
N ILE A 184 -9.59 -2.88 6.83
CA ILE A 184 -8.26 -2.30 6.65
C ILE A 184 -8.02 -1.17 7.66
N THR A 185 -9.01 -0.30 7.82
CA THR A 185 -8.93 0.80 8.80
C THR A 185 -8.83 0.27 10.22
N PHE A 186 -9.68 -0.68 10.59
CA PHE A 186 -9.66 -1.31 11.91
C PHE A 186 -8.32 -1.97 12.23
N ALA A 187 -7.75 -2.67 11.25
CA ALA A 187 -6.46 -3.34 11.42
C ALA A 187 -5.29 -2.33 11.52
N LYS A 188 -5.29 -1.27 10.70
CA LYS A 188 -4.13 -0.40 10.52
C LYS A 188 -4.16 0.89 11.34
N PHE A 189 -5.33 1.38 11.73
CA PHE A 189 -5.47 2.66 12.44
C PHE A 189 -4.69 2.73 13.76
N PRO A 190 -4.74 1.71 14.66
CA PRO A 190 -3.93 1.71 15.88
C PRO A 190 -2.42 1.76 15.57
N VAL A 191 -1.98 1.04 14.54
CA VAL A 191 -0.58 1.04 14.10
C VAL A 191 -0.17 2.42 13.57
N ALA A 192 -1.03 3.08 12.79
CA ALA A 192 -0.78 4.43 12.28
C ALA A 192 -0.67 5.47 13.41
N ILE A 193 -1.52 5.38 14.43
CA ILE A 193 -1.43 6.23 15.63
C ILE A 193 -0.07 6.03 16.31
N VAL A 194 0.34 4.78 16.50
CA VAL A 194 1.62 4.47 17.14
C VAL A 194 2.79 4.98 16.30
N ILE A 195 2.76 4.83 14.98
CA ILE A 195 3.77 5.40 14.08
C ILE A 195 3.85 6.93 14.24
N MET A 196 2.72 7.63 14.27
CA MET A 196 2.69 9.08 14.46
C MET A 196 3.24 9.49 15.83
N LEU A 197 2.89 8.79 16.90
CA LEU A 197 3.42 9.07 18.25
C LEU A 197 4.93 8.82 18.32
N LEU A 198 5.43 7.73 17.73
CA LEU A 198 6.86 7.47 17.62
C LEU A 198 7.56 8.58 16.82
N ALA A 199 6.98 8.99 15.68
CA ALA A 199 7.51 10.04 14.82
C ALA A 199 7.64 11.40 15.54
N ILE A 200 6.69 11.73 16.41
CA ILE A 200 6.68 13.03 17.12
C ILE A 200 7.59 13.01 18.36
N PHE A 201 7.50 11.97 19.18
CA PHE A 201 8.08 11.98 20.52
C PHE A 201 9.37 11.18 20.69
N VAL A 202 9.60 10.18 19.85
CA VAL A 202 10.68 9.20 20.01
C VAL A 202 11.77 9.38 18.97
N LEU A 203 11.44 9.35 17.69
CA LEU A 203 12.41 9.34 16.60
C LEU A 203 13.35 10.56 16.58
N PRO A 204 12.92 11.79 16.85
CA PRO A 204 13.82 12.94 16.88
C PRO A 204 14.96 12.81 17.91
N LYS A 205 14.74 12.01 18.98
CA LYS A 205 15.76 11.79 20.03
C LYS A 205 16.88 10.86 19.56
N PHE A 206 16.57 9.93 18.66
CA PHE A 206 17.54 8.99 18.10
C PHE A 206 18.18 9.49 16.81
N ALA A 207 17.62 10.52 16.21
CA ALA A 207 18.11 11.09 14.96
C ALA A 207 19.48 11.79 15.18
N PRO A 208 20.47 11.58 14.28
CA PRO A 208 21.75 12.27 14.34
C PRO A 208 21.55 13.78 14.19
N ASP A 209 22.52 14.55 14.66
CA ASP A 209 22.54 16.00 14.53
C ASP A 209 23.63 16.38 13.50
N TYR A 210 23.26 16.36 12.23
CA TYR A 210 24.16 16.73 11.15
C TYR A 210 24.15 18.24 10.89
N PRO A 211 25.28 18.80 10.42
CA PRO A 211 25.34 20.22 10.09
C PRO A 211 24.23 20.65 9.10
N MET A 212 23.68 21.84 9.31
CA MET A 212 22.66 22.41 8.46
C MET A 212 23.29 22.90 7.15
N ASP A 213 23.33 22.02 6.17
CA ASP A 213 23.73 22.30 4.79
C ASP A 213 22.52 22.01 3.91
N ILE A 214 21.70 23.02 3.71
CA ILE A 214 20.43 22.92 2.99
C ILE A 214 20.68 23.30 1.54
N ASP A 215 20.48 22.36 0.62
CA ASP A 215 20.50 22.60 -0.80
C ASP A 215 19.29 23.48 -1.19
N GLU A 216 19.52 24.74 -1.51
CA GLU A 216 18.48 25.71 -1.87
C GLU A 216 17.70 25.29 -3.12
N SER A 217 18.29 24.48 -4.01
CA SER A 217 17.62 23.95 -5.19
C SER A 217 16.51 22.95 -4.84
N ALA A 218 16.61 22.27 -3.70
CA ALA A 218 15.58 21.34 -3.21
C ALA A 218 14.34 22.07 -2.67
N ILE A 219 14.50 23.27 -2.13
CA ILE A 219 13.40 24.10 -1.63
C ILE A 219 12.58 24.68 -2.79
N SER A 220 13.24 25.13 -3.86
CA SER A 220 12.57 25.73 -5.03
C SER A 220 11.76 24.73 -5.85
N LYS A 221 12.17 23.46 -5.90
CA LYS A 221 11.44 22.39 -6.62
C LYS A 221 10.13 21.95 -5.95
N GLY A 222 10.01 22.15 -4.64
CA GLY A 222 8.80 21.77 -3.90
C GLY A 222 7.65 22.79 -3.99
N SER A 223 7.97 24.04 -4.38
CA SER A 223 6.97 25.11 -4.53
C SER A 223 6.38 25.21 -5.95
N SER A 224 6.86 24.43 -6.90
CA SER A 224 6.51 24.53 -8.32
C SER A 224 5.53 23.47 -8.85
N THR A 225 4.82 22.76 -7.99
CA THR A 225 3.61 22.09 -8.46
C THR A 225 2.45 23.11 -8.43
N GLU A 226 2.50 24.09 -9.33
CA GLU A 226 1.30 24.82 -9.74
C GLU A 226 0.36 23.78 -10.37
N ALA A 227 -0.47 23.16 -9.54
CA ALA A 227 -1.65 22.50 -10.02
C ALA A 227 -2.44 23.59 -10.74
N ALA A 228 -2.62 23.46 -12.06
CA ALA A 228 -3.45 24.38 -12.83
C ALA A 228 -4.76 24.55 -12.07
N VAL A 229 -5.05 25.80 -11.68
CA VAL A 229 -6.24 26.11 -10.85
C VAL A 229 -7.46 25.69 -11.67
N LEU A 230 -8.14 24.64 -11.19
CA LEU A 230 -9.41 24.22 -11.79
C LEU A 230 -10.43 25.35 -11.62
N ASP A 231 -11.32 25.46 -12.60
CA ASP A 231 -12.52 26.28 -12.46
C ASP A 231 -13.30 25.86 -11.18
N PRO A 232 -13.81 26.78 -10.36
CA PRO A 232 -14.51 26.49 -9.11
C PRO A 232 -15.60 25.42 -9.22
N VAL A 233 -16.31 25.37 -10.34
CA VAL A 233 -17.35 24.37 -10.62
C VAL A 233 -16.72 22.97 -10.71
N ARG A 234 -15.64 22.83 -11.45
CA ARG A 234 -14.90 21.55 -11.60
C ARG A 234 -14.28 21.10 -10.28
N GLU A 235 -13.79 22.04 -9.48
CA GLU A 235 -13.25 21.74 -8.15
C GLU A 235 -14.33 21.14 -7.24
N VAL A 236 -15.52 21.75 -7.21
CA VAL A 236 -16.68 21.22 -6.45
C VAL A 236 -17.11 19.86 -6.96
N ILE A 237 -17.18 19.67 -8.29
CA ILE A 237 -17.51 18.37 -8.89
C ILE A 237 -16.49 17.32 -8.46
N GLY A 238 -15.19 17.62 -8.44
CA GLY A 238 -14.13 16.71 -7.99
C GLY A 238 -14.34 16.25 -6.55
N TYR A 239 -14.60 17.18 -5.63
CA TYR A 239 -14.87 16.87 -4.23
C TYR A 239 -16.14 16.04 -4.06
N LEU A 240 -17.25 16.48 -4.68
CA LEU A 240 -18.54 15.77 -4.59
C LEU A 240 -18.45 14.35 -5.15
N THR A 241 -17.82 14.18 -6.32
CA THR A 241 -17.65 12.86 -6.93
C THR A 241 -16.91 11.94 -6.01
N PHE A 242 -15.78 12.39 -5.44
CA PHE A 242 -14.99 11.58 -4.52
C PHE A 242 -15.80 11.19 -3.28
N VAL A 243 -16.46 12.14 -2.63
CA VAL A 243 -17.27 11.88 -1.43
C VAL A 243 -18.45 10.96 -1.74
N LEU A 244 -19.14 11.17 -2.87
CA LEU A 244 -20.26 10.32 -3.27
C LEU A 244 -19.83 8.90 -3.62
N VAL A 245 -18.68 8.72 -4.25
CA VAL A 245 -18.09 7.37 -4.48
C VAL A 245 -17.81 6.67 -3.16
N LEU A 246 -17.18 7.35 -2.19
CA LEU A 246 -16.92 6.77 -0.87
C LEU A 246 -18.21 6.37 -0.13
N ILE A 247 -19.18 7.28 -0.07
CA ILE A 247 -20.48 7.04 0.56
C ILE A 247 -21.20 5.89 -0.18
N GLY A 248 -21.19 5.91 -1.50
CA GLY A 248 -21.80 4.88 -2.33
C GLY A 248 -21.21 3.50 -2.05
N MET A 249 -19.90 3.38 -1.93
CA MET A 249 -19.23 2.11 -1.60
C MET A 249 -19.58 1.60 -0.19
N ILE A 250 -19.64 2.50 0.81
CA ILE A 250 -20.03 2.12 2.17
C ILE A 250 -21.47 1.61 2.22
N PHE A 251 -22.35 2.21 1.44
CA PHE A 251 -23.78 1.86 1.39
C PHE A 251 -24.16 1.03 0.16
N SER A 252 -23.19 0.41 -0.53
CA SER A 252 -23.39 -0.34 -1.78
C SER A 252 -24.49 -1.39 -1.68
N SER A 253 -24.54 -2.14 -0.58
CA SER A 253 -25.57 -3.14 -0.31
C SER A 253 -26.99 -2.56 -0.19
N LYS A 254 -27.14 -1.32 0.28
CA LYS A 254 -28.43 -0.64 0.38
C LYS A 254 -28.86 0.01 -0.93
N ILE A 255 -27.88 0.46 -1.73
CA ILE A 255 -28.11 1.11 -3.02
C ILE A 255 -28.38 0.07 -4.12
N GLY A 256 -27.95 -1.18 -3.91
CA GLY A 256 -28.10 -2.25 -4.91
C GLY A 256 -27.11 -2.16 -6.07
N LEU A 257 -26.02 -1.39 -5.92
CA LEU A 257 -24.96 -1.25 -6.90
C LEU A 257 -23.68 -1.93 -6.38
N ALA A 258 -22.99 -2.68 -7.25
CA ALA A 258 -21.69 -3.23 -6.93
C ALA A 258 -20.63 -2.12 -6.84
N ASN A 259 -19.60 -2.32 -6.02
CA ASN A 259 -18.53 -1.33 -5.79
C ASN A 259 -17.83 -0.90 -7.09
N TRP A 260 -17.61 -1.82 -8.04
CA TRP A 260 -17.00 -1.50 -9.33
C TRP A 260 -17.87 -0.58 -10.19
N GLN A 261 -19.23 -0.71 -10.11
CA GLN A 261 -20.16 0.17 -10.82
C GLN A 261 -20.08 1.58 -10.26
N ILE A 262 -20.07 1.72 -8.93
CA ILE A 262 -20.00 3.02 -8.24
C ILE A 262 -18.70 3.75 -8.59
N THR A 263 -17.58 3.06 -8.54
CA THR A 263 -16.26 3.66 -8.88
C THR A 263 -16.17 4.00 -10.37
N LEU A 264 -16.73 3.16 -11.25
CA LEU A 264 -16.76 3.43 -12.69
C LEU A 264 -17.61 4.65 -13.01
N ILE A 265 -18.79 4.80 -12.39
CA ILE A 265 -19.61 6.02 -12.53
C ILE A 265 -18.81 7.24 -12.09
N GLY A 266 -18.14 7.18 -10.92
CA GLY A 266 -17.28 8.26 -10.44
C GLY A 266 -16.17 8.63 -11.43
N ALA A 267 -15.47 7.63 -12.00
CA ALA A 267 -14.45 7.85 -13.00
C ALA A 267 -14.99 8.51 -14.27
N LEU A 268 -16.18 8.09 -14.74
CA LEU A 268 -16.86 8.69 -15.90
C LEU A 268 -17.25 10.15 -15.63
N VAL A 269 -17.73 10.48 -14.42
CA VAL A 269 -18.05 11.85 -14.02
C VAL A 269 -16.79 12.72 -14.02
N ILE A 270 -15.67 12.25 -13.46
CA ILE A 270 -14.38 12.97 -13.47
C ILE A 270 -13.90 13.26 -14.89
N MET A 271 -14.03 12.30 -15.81
CA MET A 271 -13.64 12.49 -17.21
C MET A 271 -14.62 13.41 -17.96
N ALA A 272 -15.94 13.21 -17.79
CA ALA A 272 -16.97 13.99 -18.47
C ALA A 272 -16.98 15.47 -18.02
N SER A 273 -16.67 15.75 -16.75
CA SER A 273 -16.53 17.12 -16.24
C SER A 273 -15.27 17.84 -16.74
N GLY A 274 -14.34 17.13 -17.41
CA GLY A 274 -13.10 17.68 -17.90
C GLY A 274 -12.08 18.03 -16.79
N ILE A 275 -12.22 17.46 -15.59
CA ILE A 275 -11.22 17.54 -14.51
C ILE A 275 -9.96 16.83 -14.97
N LEU A 276 -10.10 15.63 -15.55
CA LEU A 276 -9.01 14.91 -16.22
C LEU A 276 -9.29 14.82 -17.71
N LYS A 277 -8.29 15.15 -18.52
CA LYS A 277 -8.31 14.87 -19.95
C LYS A 277 -8.16 13.36 -20.18
N LYS A 278 -8.59 12.87 -21.35
CA LYS A 278 -8.50 11.47 -21.75
C LYS A 278 -7.13 10.84 -21.46
N ASP A 279 -6.06 11.50 -21.93
CA ASP A 279 -4.69 10.98 -21.78
C ASP A 279 -4.22 10.98 -20.32
N GLU A 280 -4.66 11.95 -19.53
CA GLU A 280 -4.38 12.01 -18.09
C GLU A 280 -5.13 10.91 -17.34
N ALA A 281 -6.38 10.65 -17.69
CA ALA A 281 -7.16 9.58 -17.11
C ALA A 281 -6.54 8.20 -17.41
N ILE A 282 -6.13 7.95 -18.66
CA ILE A 282 -5.45 6.69 -19.04
C ILE A 282 -4.14 6.52 -18.28
N LYS A 283 -3.31 7.56 -18.18
CA LYS A 283 -2.06 7.53 -17.42
C LYS A 283 -2.28 7.30 -15.91
N SER A 284 -3.37 7.82 -15.37
CA SER A 284 -3.68 7.69 -13.95
C SER A 284 -4.17 6.30 -13.55
N MET A 285 -4.67 5.48 -14.48
CA MET A 285 -5.18 4.12 -14.21
C MET A 285 -4.16 3.17 -13.56
N ASN A 286 -2.87 3.54 -13.53
CA ASN A 286 -1.79 2.66 -13.10
C ASN A 286 -1.90 1.25 -13.71
N LEU A 287 -1.92 1.22 -15.04
CA LEU A 287 -2.16 -0.02 -15.81
C LEU A 287 -1.21 -1.15 -15.41
N SER A 288 0.04 -0.82 -15.02
CA SER A 288 0.98 -1.81 -14.52
C SER A 288 0.47 -2.55 -13.29
N MET A 289 -0.19 -1.84 -12.36
CA MET A 289 -0.74 -2.45 -11.15
C MET A 289 -1.98 -3.30 -11.45
N VAL A 290 -2.85 -2.83 -12.33
CA VAL A 290 -4.03 -3.56 -12.79
C VAL A 290 -3.62 -4.84 -13.52
N LEU A 291 -2.65 -4.78 -14.43
CA LEU A 291 -2.13 -5.93 -15.16
C LEU A 291 -1.39 -6.93 -14.25
N LEU A 292 -0.62 -6.42 -13.25
CA LEU A 292 -0.02 -7.29 -12.23
C LEU A 292 -1.09 -8.10 -11.49
N TYR A 293 -2.17 -7.41 -11.09
CA TYR A 293 -3.29 -8.05 -10.41
C TYR A 293 -3.97 -9.12 -11.31
N ILE A 294 -4.24 -8.79 -12.58
CA ILE A 294 -4.80 -9.74 -13.55
C ILE A 294 -3.92 -10.99 -13.69
N GLY A 295 -2.61 -10.81 -13.84
CA GLY A 295 -1.66 -11.92 -13.89
C GLY A 295 -1.69 -12.78 -12.61
N ALA A 296 -1.76 -12.14 -11.44
CA ALA A 296 -1.84 -12.83 -10.17
C ALA A 296 -3.16 -13.60 -9.98
N LEU A 297 -4.29 -13.07 -10.46
CA LEU A 297 -5.57 -13.80 -10.53
C LEU A 297 -5.45 -15.08 -11.37
N GLY A 298 -4.86 -14.97 -12.57
CA GLY A 298 -4.65 -16.14 -13.44
C GLY A 298 -3.78 -17.21 -12.78
N ILE A 299 -2.72 -16.82 -12.08
CA ILE A 299 -1.87 -17.72 -11.30
C ILE A 299 -2.69 -18.39 -10.18
N GLY A 300 -3.49 -17.61 -9.43
CA GLY A 300 -4.36 -18.12 -8.36
C GLY A 300 -5.36 -19.16 -8.87
N ASN A 301 -6.05 -18.85 -9.97
CA ASN A 301 -6.99 -19.77 -10.59
C ASN A 301 -6.32 -21.07 -11.06
N ALA A 302 -5.11 -20.98 -11.65
CA ALA A 302 -4.35 -22.16 -12.07
C ALA A 302 -3.93 -23.03 -10.87
N LEU A 303 -3.49 -22.44 -9.78
CA LEU A 303 -3.13 -23.13 -8.54
C LEU A 303 -4.35 -23.85 -7.93
N SER A 304 -5.50 -23.19 -7.91
CA SER A 304 -6.76 -23.78 -7.43
C SER A 304 -7.23 -24.92 -8.32
N ALA A 305 -7.26 -24.72 -9.65
CA ALA A 305 -7.71 -25.73 -10.61
C ALA A 305 -6.85 -27.01 -10.63
N THR A 306 -5.54 -26.89 -10.37
CA THR A 306 -4.61 -28.03 -10.37
C THR A 306 -4.47 -28.73 -9.01
N GLY A 307 -5.07 -28.18 -7.92
CA GLY A 307 -4.88 -28.67 -6.56
C GLY A 307 -3.54 -28.25 -5.91
N ALA A 308 -2.73 -27.46 -6.61
CA ALA A 308 -1.45 -26.98 -6.09
C ALA A 308 -1.65 -26.03 -4.90
N ALA A 309 -2.75 -25.25 -4.89
CA ALA A 309 -3.10 -24.38 -3.77
C ALA A 309 -3.32 -25.18 -2.47
N ASP A 310 -4.04 -26.29 -2.54
CA ASP A 310 -4.31 -27.14 -1.36
C ASP A 310 -3.03 -27.79 -0.83
N LEU A 311 -2.14 -28.22 -1.71
CA LEU A 311 -0.86 -28.81 -1.31
C LEU A 311 0.02 -27.79 -0.57
N ILE A 312 0.14 -26.58 -1.12
CA ILE A 312 0.90 -25.47 -0.50
C ILE A 312 0.25 -25.07 0.84
N GLY A 313 -1.08 -24.93 0.86
CA GLY A 313 -1.83 -24.58 2.05
C GLY A 313 -1.64 -25.59 3.18
N ASN A 314 -1.75 -26.90 2.89
CA ASN A 314 -1.54 -27.95 3.88
C ASN A 314 -0.11 -28.01 4.41
N TRP A 315 0.89 -27.75 3.58
CA TRP A 315 2.27 -27.66 4.02
C TRP A 315 2.49 -26.45 4.95
N LEU A 316 2.00 -25.26 4.59
CA LEU A 316 2.11 -24.07 5.42
C LEU A 316 1.34 -24.23 6.74
N SER A 317 0.14 -24.83 6.68
CA SER A 317 -0.69 -25.03 7.86
C SER A 317 -0.03 -25.94 8.90
N SER A 318 0.72 -26.95 8.46
CA SER A 318 1.46 -27.83 9.37
C SER A 318 2.52 -27.07 10.18
N ILE A 319 3.15 -26.07 9.58
CA ILE A 319 4.13 -25.21 10.25
C ILE A 319 3.44 -24.29 11.27
N VAL A 320 2.36 -23.63 10.85
CA VAL A 320 1.66 -22.65 11.69
C VAL A 320 0.89 -23.34 12.82
N ALA A 321 0.21 -24.46 12.55
CA ALA A 321 -0.49 -25.25 13.58
C ALA A 321 0.45 -25.77 14.66
N GLY A 322 1.70 -26.08 14.32
CA GLY A 322 2.71 -26.49 15.30
C GLY A 322 3.05 -25.41 16.34
N LEU A 323 2.74 -24.13 16.07
CA LEU A 323 2.97 -23.05 17.02
C LEU A 323 1.88 -22.96 18.09
N ASN A 324 0.67 -23.43 17.80
CA ASN A 324 -0.50 -23.49 18.71
C ASN A 324 -0.75 -22.20 19.53
N ASN A 325 -0.39 -21.04 18.93
CA ASN A 325 -0.50 -19.72 19.55
C ASN A 325 -0.66 -18.66 18.47
N ASN A 326 -1.78 -17.92 18.52
CA ASN A 326 -2.08 -16.85 17.56
C ASN A 326 -0.98 -15.80 17.42
N TYR A 327 -0.40 -15.37 18.55
CA TYR A 327 0.61 -14.30 18.54
C TYR A 327 1.95 -14.77 17.96
N LEU A 328 2.35 -16.03 18.26
CA LEU A 328 3.57 -16.61 17.66
C LEU A 328 3.38 -16.85 16.16
N ALA A 329 2.22 -17.37 15.76
CA ALA A 329 1.87 -17.51 14.35
C ALA A 329 1.86 -16.14 13.66
N GLY A 330 1.19 -15.15 14.23
CA GLY A 330 1.15 -13.78 13.72
C GLY A 330 2.54 -13.13 13.63
N LEU A 331 3.41 -13.38 14.61
CA LEU A 331 4.80 -12.91 14.59
C LEU A 331 5.57 -13.49 13.41
N LEU A 332 5.46 -14.80 13.16
CA LEU A 332 6.08 -15.45 12.00
C LEU A 332 5.56 -14.85 10.68
N LEU A 333 4.24 -14.71 10.56
CA LEU A 333 3.57 -14.17 9.38
C LEU A 333 3.86 -12.68 9.15
N PHE A 334 4.28 -11.94 10.17
CA PHE A 334 4.72 -10.56 10.06
C PHE A 334 6.21 -10.45 9.71
N ILE A 335 7.08 -11.17 10.44
CA ILE A 335 8.54 -11.02 10.33
C ILE A 335 9.07 -11.47 8.97
N VAL A 336 8.54 -12.56 8.41
CA VAL A 336 9.05 -13.09 7.14
C VAL A 336 8.86 -12.09 5.99
N PRO A 337 7.65 -11.58 5.70
CA PRO A 337 7.49 -10.56 4.66
C PRO A 337 8.20 -9.24 5.03
N PHE A 338 8.25 -8.86 6.33
CA PHE A 338 8.97 -7.65 6.76
C PHE A 338 10.46 -7.71 6.42
N VAL A 339 11.13 -8.82 6.69
CA VAL A 339 12.56 -8.97 6.37
C VAL A 339 12.79 -8.95 4.86
N LEU A 340 11.98 -9.69 4.11
CA LEU A 340 12.11 -9.76 2.64
C LEU A 340 11.87 -8.42 1.97
N THR A 341 10.90 -7.65 2.45
CA THR A 341 10.58 -6.33 1.87
C THR A 341 11.70 -5.31 2.07
N GLN A 342 12.67 -5.55 2.95
CA GLN A 342 13.85 -4.68 3.04
C GLN A 342 14.79 -4.83 1.83
N PHE A 343 14.73 -5.93 1.10
CA PHE A 343 15.63 -6.24 -0.02
C PHE A 343 14.89 -6.31 -1.37
N MET A 344 13.56 -6.35 -1.35
CA MET A 344 12.68 -6.49 -2.51
C MET A 344 11.62 -5.40 -2.51
N LEU A 345 11.05 -5.12 -3.69
CA LEU A 345 9.91 -4.21 -3.79
C LEU A 345 8.72 -4.70 -2.96
N ASN A 346 8.13 -3.81 -2.15
CA ASN A 346 6.99 -4.10 -1.27
C ASN A 346 5.86 -4.84 -2.00
N LEU A 347 5.53 -4.38 -3.22
CA LEU A 347 4.47 -4.97 -4.02
C LEU A 347 4.79 -6.40 -4.45
N GLY A 348 6.07 -6.71 -4.71
CA GLY A 348 6.53 -8.08 -5.02
C GLY A 348 6.34 -9.02 -3.83
N VAL A 349 6.82 -8.64 -2.64
CA VAL A 349 6.64 -9.43 -1.42
C VAL A 349 5.15 -9.64 -1.12
N TYR A 350 4.36 -8.58 -1.20
CA TYR A 350 2.92 -8.66 -0.98
C TYR A 350 2.22 -9.63 -1.95
N SER A 351 2.57 -9.57 -3.24
CA SER A 351 2.01 -10.46 -4.26
C SER A 351 2.41 -11.94 -4.09
N ILE A 352 3.48 -12.20 -3.36
CA ILE A 352 3.90 -13.56 -2.97
C ILE A 352 3.09 -14.04 -1.75
N PHE A 353 3.09 -13.25 -0.68
CA PHE A 353 2.64 -13.72 0.62
C PHE A 353 1.12 -13.69 0.82
N VAL A 354 0.39 -12.78 0.17
CA VAL A 354 -1.08 -12.75 0.29
C VAL A 354 -1.71 -14.04 -0.26
N PRO A 355 -1.38 -14.51 -1.47
CA PRO A 355 -1.82 -15.83 -1.93
C PRO A 355 -1.45 -16.97 -0.99
N LEU A 356 -0.20 -17.00 -0.51
CA LEU A 356 0.26 -18.06 0.40
C LEU A 356 -0.54 -18.06 1.71
N TYR A 357 -0.89 -16.89 2.24
CA TYR A 357 -1.68 -16.77 3.47
C TYR A 357 -3.16 -17.13 3.27
N ILE A 358 -3.71 -16.88 2.09
CA ILE A 358 -5.05 -17.36 1.72
C ILE A 358 -5.07 -18.89 1.67
N MET A 359 -4.08 -19.51 1.00
CA MET A 359 -3.96 -20.98 0.92
C MET A 359 -3.78 -21.61 2.32
N LEU A 360 -2.92 -21.02 3.15
CA LEU A 360 -2.73 -21.40 4.55
C LEU A 360 -4.06 -21.39 5.30
N CYS A 361 -4.79 -20.28 5.26
CA CYS A 361 -6.05 -20.13 5.99
C CYS A 361 -7.14 -21.04 5.42
N LYS A 362 -7.20 -21.22 4.10
CA LYS A 362 -8.14 -22.14 3.44
C LYS A 362 -7.93 -23.57 3.92
N SER A 363 -6.68 -24.04 4.04
CA SER A 363 -6.38 -25.40 4.52
C SER A 363 -6.70 -25.61 6.02
N MET A 364 -6.69 -24.54 6.81
CA MET A 364 -7.04 -24.56 8.24
C MET A 364 -8.50 -24.23 8.52
N GLY A 365 -9.28 -23.80 7.53
CA GLY A 365 -10.61 -23.23 7.74
C GLY A 365 -10.60 -21.91 8.52
N ALA A 366 -9.47 -21.20 8.55
CA ALA A 366 -9.21 -20.03 9.40
C ALA A 366 -9.52 -18.72 8.67
N ASN A 367 -9.72 -17.63 9.44
CA ASN A 367 -9.93 -16.29 8.87
C ASN A 367 -8.67 -15.73 8.22
N PRO A 368 -8.64 -15.45 6.89
CA PRO A 368 -7.47 -14.94 6.19
C PRO A 368 -7.21 -13.45 6.42
N ILE A 369 -8.19 -12.69 6.93
CA ILE A 369 -8.10 -11.22 7.08
C ILE A 369 -6.90 -10.85 7.97
N GLY A 370 -6.73 -11.51 9.11
CA GLY A 370 -5.61 -11.23 10.03
C GLY A 370 -4.24 -11.41 9.37
N PRO A 371 -3.91 -12.59 8.84
CA PRO A 371 -2.67 -12.82 8.11
C PRO A 371 -2.42 -11.87 6.94
N ILE A 372 -3.44 -11.55 6.14
CA ILE A 372 -3.34 -10.60 5.03
C ILE A 372 -3.01 -9.19 5.55
N MET A 373 -3.67 -8.74 6.62
CA MET A 373 -3.39 -7.44 7.24
C MET A 373 -1.98 -7.37 7.82
N LEU A 374 -1.49 -8.44 8.46
CA LEU A 374 -0.11 -8.52 8.94
C LEU A 374 0.89 -8.41 7.78
N CYS A 375 0.68 -9.12 6.69
CA CYS A 375 1.49 -9.03 5.48
C CYS A 375 1.50 -7.62 4.90
N MET A 376 0.32 -7.00 4.78
CA MET A 376 0.18 -5.64 4.28
C MET A 376 0.96 -4.64 5.13
N ILE A 377 0.82 -4.69 6.45
CA ILE A 377 1.53 -3.76 7.35
C ILE A 377 3.03 -4.03 7.29
N ALA A 378 3.47 -5.28 7.30
CA ALA A 378 4.87 -5.66 7.18
C ALA A 378 5.51 -5.08 5.90
N CYS A 379 4.84 -5.23 4.75
CA CYS A 379 5.30 -4.69 3.48
C CYS A 379 5.30 -3.16 3.43
N MET A 380 4.33 -2.51 4.08
CA MET A 380 4.18 -1.04 4.10
C MET A 380 4.97 -0.36 5.23
N THR A 381 5.84 -1.08 5.95
CA THR A 381 6.70 -0.52 7.01
C THR A 381 8.18 -0.76 6.74
N ALA A 382 8.56 -0.88 5.47
CA ALA A 382 9.94 -1.09 5.05
C ALA A 382 10.72 0.23 5.01
N PHE A 383 11.69 0.39 5.91
CA PHE A 383 12.47 1.64 6.08
C PHE A 383 13.95 1.43 6.46
N PHE A 384 14.44 0.20 6.57
CA PHE A 384 15.83 -0.06 6.95
C PHE A 384 16.82 0.07 5.80
N THR A 385 16.39 -0.17 4.58
CA THR A 385 17.28 -0.16 3.42
C THR A 385 16.75 0.72 2.28
N PRO A 386 17.62 1.31 1.46
CA PRO A 386 17.21 2.10 0.31
C PRO A 386 16.54 1.28 -0.79
N LEU A 387 16.58 -0.06 -0.71
CA LEU A 387 16.00 -0.97 -1.71
C LEU A 387 14.50 -1.23 -1.46
N ALA A 388 14.04 -1.03 -0.24
CA ALA A 388 12.70 -1.39 0.20
C ALA A 388 11.60 -0.56 -0.50
N THR A 389 11.74 0.76 -0.51
CA THR A 389 10.80 1.68 -1.17
C THR A 389 11.52 2.93 -1.68
N PRO A 390 11.08 3.50 -2.81
CA PRO A 390 11.67 4.74 -3.35
C PRO A 390 11.63 5.94 -2.39
N ALA A 391 10.79 5.92 -1.37
CA ALA A 391 10.75 6.97 -0.35
C ALA A 391 12.01 6.99 0.53
N VAL A 392 12.64 5.83 0.77
CA VAL A 392 13.83 5.74 1.65
C VAL A 392 15.04 6.48 1.07
N PRO A 393 15.46 6.28 -0.19
CA PRO A 393 16.55 7.08 -0.76
C PRO A 393 16.30 8.58 -0.72
N VAL A 394 15.06 9.03 -0.98
CA VAL A 394 14.72 10.47 -0.89
C VAL A 394 14.83 10.97 0.55
N MET A 395 14.33 10.20 1.52
CA MET A 395 14.47 10.48 2.94
C MET A 395 15.94 10.52 3.40
N MET A 396 16.76 9.57 2.91
CA MET A 396 18.21 9.53 3.17
C MET A 396 18.89 10.80 2.65
N GLY A 397 18.58 11.22 1.42
CA GLY A 397 19.12 12.44 0.83
C GLY A 397 18.70 13.68 1.61
N ALA A 398 17.42 13.81 1.94
CA ALA A 398 16.86 14.96 2.66
C ALA A 398 17.41 15.09 4.10
N GLY A 399 17.62 13.98 4.80
CA GLY A 399 18.16 13.95 6.17
C GLY A 399 19.67 13.70 6.25
N LYS A 400 20.34 13.48 5.11
CA LYS A 400 21.77 13.08 5.01
C LYS A 400 22.09 11.77 5.75
N TYR A 401 21.14 10.85 5.82
CA TYR A 401 21.30 9.59 6.56
C TYR A 401 22.13 8.57 5.79
N SER A 402 22.99 7.87 6.49
CA SER A 402 23.61 6.62 6.06
C SER A 402 22.69 5.43 6.35
N VAL A 403 22.96 4.28 5.73
CA VAL A 403 22.25 3.02 6.04
C VAL A 403 22.42 2.62 7.52
N LYS A 404 23.57 2.94 8.13
CA LYS A 404 23.80 2.72 9.57
C LYS A 404 22.87 3.56 10.44
N ASP A 405 22.58 4.81 10.03
CA ASP A 405 21.65 5.67 10.74
C ASP A 405 20.22 5.13 10.64
N LEU A 406 19.79 4.67 9.46
CA LEU A 406 18.50 4.01 9.29
C LEU A 406 18.37 2.78 10.20
N ALA A 407 19.41 1.94 10.26
CA ALA A 407 19.41 0.79 11.14
C ALA A 407 19.28 1.22 12.61
N LYS A 408 20.07 2.22 13.04
CA LYS A 408 20.06 2.73 14.42
C LYS A 408 18.72 3.37 14.82
N MET A 409 18.12 4.16 13.92
CA MET A 409 16.84 4.82 14.18
C MET A 409 15.64 3.87 13.99
N GLY A 410 15.76 2.87 13.12
CA GLY A 410 14.69 1.97 12.72
C GLY A 410 14.34 0.89 13.74
N TRP A 411 15.25 0.51 14.66
CA TRP A 411 15.02 -0.59 15.60
C TRP A 411 13.82 -0.36 16.53
N VAL A 412 13.72 0.85 17.08
CA VAL A 412 12.61 1.17 18.00
C VAL A 412 11.27 1.11 17.30
N PRO A 413 11.05 1.82 16.14
CA PRO A 413 9.79 1.68 15.41
C PRO A 413 9.54 0.26 14.93
N PHE A 414 10.55 -0.50 14.50
CA PHE A 414 10.37 -1.90 14.12
C PHE A 414 9.78 -2.75 15.24
N ILE A 415 10.39 -2.72 16.43
CA ILE A 415 9.91 -3.51 17.57
C ILE A 415 8.49 -3.09 17.94
N VAL A 416 8.25 -1.79 18.08
CA VAL A 416 6.94 -1.29 18.53
C VAL A 416 5.85 -1.56 17.49
N ILE A 417 6.13 -1.32 16.20
CA ILE A 417 5.16 -1.61 15.11
C ILE A 417 4.86 -3.11 15.06
N THR A 418 5.88 -3.97 15.17
CA THR A 418 5.69 -5.44 15.19
C THR A 418 4.79 -5.85 16.36
N LEU A 419 5.09 -5.42 17.57
CA LEU A 419 4.33 -5.78 18.76
C LEU A 419 2.88 -5.28 18.69
N VAL A 420 2.67 -4.04 18.25
CA VAL A 420 1.33 -3.47 18.11
C VAL A 420 0.55 -4.16 16.99
N SER A 421 1.18 -4.41 15.84
CA SER A 421 0.52 -5.06 14.71
C SER A 421 0.12 -6.48 15.05
N VAL A 422 1.04 -7.29 15.57
CA VAL A 422 0.77 -8.69 15.93
C VAL A 422 -0.21 -8.75 17.09
N GLY A 423 0.01 -7.96 18.15
CA GLY A 423 -0.87 -7.93 19.32
C GLY A 423 -2.30 -7.53 18.96
N TRP A 424 -2.47 -6.45 18.21
CA TRP A 424 -3.78 -5.95 17.80
C TRP A 424 -4.49 -6.89 16.82
N ILE A 425 -3.82 -7.23 15.72
CA ILE A 425 -4.44 -7.98 14.63
C ILE A 425 -4.78 -9.41 15.06
N MET A 426 -3.90 -10.07 15.79
CA MET A 426 -4.19 -11.43 16.27
C MET A 426 -5.23 -11.48 17.41
N THR A 427 -5.51 -10.35 18.03
CA THR A 427 -6.64 -10.23 18.99
C THR A 427 -7.96 -10.03 18.24
N VAL A 428 -7.97 -9.22 17.17
CA VAL A 428 -9.21 -8.88 16.43
C VAL A 428 -9.55 -9.92 15.36
N TYR A 429 -8.54 -10.47 14.71
CA TYR A 429 -8.65 -11.46 13.62
C TYR A 429 -7.75 -12.66 13.92
N PRO A 430 -8.08 -13.50 14.92
CA PRO A 430 -7.26 -14.67 15.27
C PRO A 430 -7.27 -15.71 14.14
N ILE A 431 -6.23 -16.55 14.12
CA ILE A 431 -6.09 -17.67 13.20
C ILE A 431 -6.73 -18.94 13.81
N PHE A 432 -6.57 -19.13 15.12
CA PHE A 432 -7.08 -20.28 15.88
C PHE A 432 -8.30 -19.89 16.73
#